data_7dc09743298f74eb7e5f650d8255f553
#
_entry.id   7dc09743298f74eb7e5f650d8255f553
#
_cell.length_a   1.000
_cell.length_b   1.000
_cell.length_c   1.000
_cell.angle_alpha   90.00
_cell.angle_beta   90.00
_cell.angle_gamma   90.00
#
_symmetry.space_group_name_H-M   'P 1'
#
loop_
_entity.id
_entity.type
_entity.pdbx_description
1 polymer ?
#
loop_
_entity_poly.entity_id
_entity_poly.type
_entity_poly.pdbx_seq_one_letter_code
_entity_poly.pdbx_strand_id
1 'polypeptide(L)'
;LGDVYKRQLVLKLCHYNSNGIDVRNIPAIDNALKLVEKILFKMTYTLGGYRTNNLISIAKKYKPDEYDNLIADLTYKCCHGFKEYWNFNGDCLRYFTANKYHYRRELRYVLYKYENYLRAKARQPLLSPDECTNVFRDVSVSNTLDHITPQTPDFVEYSEEFCNEYLNNIGNLSLLTWGNNSAKKNHNPANDGVVEMYNSIFYSHKEIYETLKSEKKWNEIQISERRDRIVAFIKDNWLD
;
A
#
# COMPACT_ATOMS: atom_id res chain seq x y z
N LEU A 1 -4.87 -15.90 13.78
CA LEU A 1 -6.25 -15.52 14.18
C LEU A 1 -6.80 -14.35 13.35
N GLY A 2 -6.02 -13.31 13.02
CA GLY A 2 -6.48 -12.16 12.24
C GLY A 2 -7.01 -12.52 10.84
N ASP A 3 -6.40 -13.49 10.16
CA ASP A 3 -6.80 -13.92 8.82
C ASP A 3 -8.07 -14.75 8.79
N VAL A 4 -8.36 -15.50 9.84
CA VAL A 4 -9.59 -16.33 9.94
C VAL A 4 -10.83 -15.44 9.98
N TYR A 5 -10.78 -14.31 10.67
CA TYR A 5 -11.93 -13.43 10.86
C TYR A 5 -12.18 -12.49 9.67
N LYS A 6 -11.11 -12.08 8.96
CA LYS A 6 -11.26 -11.43 7.65
C LYS A 6 -11.98 -12.35 6.68
N ARG A 7 -11.59 -13.64 6.65
CA ARG A 7 -12.26 -14.66 5.84
C ARG A 7 -13.73 -14.85 6.23
N GLN A 8 -14.07 -14.79 7.52
CA GLN A 8 -15.46 -14.91 7.95
C GLN A 8 -16.37 -13.79 7.44
N LEU A 9 -15.89 -12.53 7.44
CA LEU A 9 -16.67 -11.43 6.86
C LEU A 9 -16.80 -11.59 5.35
N VAL A 10 -15.71 -11.90 4.65
CA VAL A 10 -15.72 -12.18 3.22
C VAL A 10 -16.63 -13.38 2.90
N LEU A 11 -16.55 -14.47 3.65
CA LEU A 11 -17.41 -15.64 3.47
C LEU A 11 -18.89 -15.30 3.69
N LYS A 12 -19.23 -14.45 4.66
CA LYS A 12 -20.61 -13.99 4.84
C LYS A 12 -21.11 -13.11 3.71
N LEU A 13 -20.24 -12.23 3.19
CA LEU A 13 -20.54 -11.41 2.01
C LEU A 13 -20.72 -12.24 0.75
N CYS A 14 -19.92 -13.31 0.62
CA CYS A 14 -19.98 -14.27 -0.49
C CYS A 14 -20.76 -15.53 -0.11
N HIS A 15 -21.81 -15.41 0.75
CA HIS A 15 -22.54 -16.57 1.23
C HIS A 15 -23.02 -17.45 0.08
N TYR A 16 -22.45 -18.65 0.02
CA TYR A 16 -22.83 -19.68 -0.92
C TYR A 16 -24.09 -20.37 -0.37
N ASN A 17 -25.24 -20.05 -0.91
CA ASN A 17 -26.36 -20.95 -0.81
C ASN A 17 -26.21 -22.05 -1.89
N SER A 18 -26.98 -23.11 -1.81
CA SER A 18 -26.94 -24.25 -2.75
C SER A 18 -27.10 -23.87 -4.23
N ASN A 19 -27.51 -22.64 -4.51
CA ASN A 19 -27.78 -22.09 -5.83
C ASN A 19 -26.69 -21.12 -6.35
N GLY A 20 -25.59 -20.90 -5.61
CA GLY A 20 -24.55 -19.96 -5.99
C GLY A 20 -24.78 -18.53 -5.49
N ILE A 21 -23.85 -17.61 -5.84
CA ILE A 21 -23.99 -16.17 -5.53
C ILE A 21 -25.07 -15.56 -6.43
N ASP A 22 -26.04 -14.88 -5.83
CA ASP A 22 -27.00 -14.09 -6.61
C ASP A 22 -26.26 -12.92 -7.28
N VAL A 23 -26.22 -12.93 -8.61
CA VAL A 23 -25.54 -11.92 -9.43
C VAL A 23 -26.04 -10.50 -9.17
N ARG A 24 -27.27 -10.33 -8.69
CA ARG A 24 -27.86 -9.03 -8.31
C ARG A 24 -27.15 -8.42 -7.11
N ASN A 25 -26.53 -9.22 -6.27
CA ASN A 25 -25.82 -8.79 -5.07
C ASN A 25 -24.33 -8.48 -5.34
N ILE A 26 -23.79 -8.78 -6.52
CA ILE A 26 -22.38 -8.54 -6.84
C ILE A 26 -21.96 -7.09 -6.60
N PRO A 27 -22.71 -6.06 -7.04
CA PRO A 27 -22.34 -4.66 -6.79
C PRO A 27 -22.29 -4.31 -5.29
N ALA A 28 -23.23 -4.83 -4.50
CA ALA A 28 -23.26 -4.62 -3.05
C ALA A 28 -22.08 -5.32 -2.35
N ILE A 29 -21.75 -6.54 -2.77
CA ILE A 29 -20.60 -7.29 -2.28
C ILE A 29 -19.30 -6.55 -2.61
N ASP A 30 -19.12 -6.08 -3.84
CA ASP A 30 -17.95 -5.33 -4.28
C ASP A 30 -17.78 -4.04 -3.47
N ASN A 31 -18.86 -3.29 -3.26
CA ASN A 31 -18.84 -2.10 -2.42
C ASN A 31 -18.47 -2.41 -0.97
N ALA A 32 -19.06 -3.45 -0.38
CA ALA A 32 -18.71 -3.87 0.98
C ALA A 32 -17.24 -4.29 1.10
N LEU A 33 -16.68 -5.02 0.12
CA LEU A 33 -15.27 -5.40 0.10
C LEU A 33 -14.34 -4.20 -0.02
N LYS A 34 -14.69 -3.19 -0.83
CA LYS A 34 -13.94 -1.92 -0.91
C LYS A 34 -13.94 -1.17 0.41
N LEU A 35 -15.09 -1.09 1.10
CA LEU A 35 -15.18 -0.47 2.42
C LEU A 35 -14.34 -1.23 3.47
N VAL A 36 -14.39 -2.56 3.44
CA VAL A 36 -13.54 -3.39 4.31
C VAL A 36 -12.07 -3.16 4.03
N GLU A 37 -11.66 -3.08 2.76
CA GLU A 37 -10.29 -2.74 2.38
C GLU A 37 -9.87 -1.38 2.93
N LYS A 38 -10.71 -0.33 2.76
CA LYS A 38 -10.46 1.02 3.30
C LYS A 38 -10.30 0.99 4.83
N ILE A 39 -11.19 0.33 5.53
CA ILE A 39 -11.14 0.19 7.00
C ILE A 39 -9.85 -0.52 7.43
N LEU A 40 -9.53 -1.65 6.80
CA LEU A 40 -8.32 -2.42 7.11
C LEU A 40 -7.05 -1.60 6.86
N PHE A 41 -7.03 -0.87 5.76
CA PHE A 41 -5.94 0.04 5.44
C PHE A 41 -5.75 1.08 6.56
N LYS A 42 -6.79 1.84 6.88
CA LYS A 42 -6.74 2.87 7.93
C LYS A 42 -6.32 2.30 9.29
N MET A 43 -6.90 1.15 9.69
CA MET A 43 -6.56 0.48 10.95
C MET A 43 -5.09 0.05 11.02
N THR A 44 -4.50 -0.35 9.90
CA THR A 44 -3.10 -0.78 9.84
C THR A 44 -2.15 0.38 10.19
N TYR A 45 -2.47 1.58 9.72
CA TYR A 45 -1.57 2.73 9.81
C TYR A 45 -1.93 3.74 10.91
N THR A 46 -2.97 3.49 11.71
CA THR A 46 -3.28 4.34 12.86
C THR A 46 -2.39 4.04 14.06
N LEU A 47 -2.14 5.07 14.89
CA LEU A 47 -1.41 4.91 16.14
C LEU A 47 -2.24 4.08 17.14
N GLY A 48 -1.92 2.85 17.33
CA GLY A 48 -2.65 1.93 18.24
C GLY A 48 -2.93 0.58 17.63
N GLY A 49 -2.62 0.43 16.35
CA GLY A 49 -2.56 -0.84 15.67
C GLY A 49 -3.92 -1.49 15.37
N TYR A 50 -3.79 -2.51 14.64
CA TYR A 50 -4.81 -3.34 14.07
C TYR A 50 -5.53 -4.20 15.13
N ARG A 51 -6.84 -4.04 15.29
CA ARG A 51 -7.67 -4.89 16.15
C ARG A 51 -8.77 -5.59 15.34
N THR A 52 -8.56 -6.86 15.04
CA THR A 52 -9.47 -7.71 14.27
C THR A 52 -10.86 -7.86 14.89
N ASN A 53 -10.98 -7.74 16.21
CA ASN A 53 -12.23 -7.91 16.95
C ASN A 53 -13.35 -6.97 16.45
N ASN A 54 -13.00 -5.79 15.94
CA ASN A 54 -13.95 -4.82 15.44
C ASN A 54 -14.68 -5.31 14.18
N LEU A 55 -13.97 -5.94 13.24
CA LEU A 55 -14.59 -6.52 12.04
C LEU A 55 -15.38 -7.79 12.34
N ILE A 56 -14.99 -8.54 13.38
CA ILE A 56 -15.74 -9.71 13.84
C ILE A 56 -17.12 -9.30 14.36
N SER A 57 -17.20 -8.23 15.14
CA SER A 57 -18.50 -7.73 15.65
C SER A 57 -19.44 -7.35 14.53
N ILE A 58 -18.93 -6.71 13.48
CA ILE A 58 -19.71 -6.40 12.27
C ILE A 58 -20.12 -7.72 11.59
N ALA A 59 -19.21 -8.65 11.35
CA ALA A 59 -19.50 -9.92 10.70
C ALA A 59 -20.55 -10.75 11.45
N LYS A 60 -20.59 -10.67 12.78
CA LYS A 60 -21.58 -11.38 13.62
C LYS A 60 -22.96 -10.73 13.60
N LYS A 61 -23.03 -9.43 13.41
CA LYS A 61 -24.26 -8.62 13.51
C LYS A 61 -25.23 -8.86 12.35
N TYR A 62 -24.68 -9.00 11.13
CA TYR A 62 -25.49 -9.01 9.91
C TYR A 62 -25.77 -10.43 9.37
N LYS A 63 -26.97 -10.60 8.79
CA LYS A 63 -27.34 -11.78 8.00
C LYS A 63 -26.87 -11.61 6.55
N PRO A 64 -26.78 -12.71 5.78
CA PRO A 64 -26.28 -12.67 4.39
C PRO A 64 -27.06 -11.77 3.42
N ASP A 65 -28.31 -11.47 3.69
CA ASP A 65 -29.23 -10.68 2.86
C ASP A 65 -29.37 -9.22 3.32
N GLU A 66 -28.75 -8.82 4.42
CA GLU A 66 -28.83 -7.48 4.99
C GLU A 66 -27.73 -6.54 4.46
N TYR A 67 -27.51 -6.52 3.12
CA TYR A 67 -26.41 -5.77 2.51
C TYR A 67 -26.48 -4.26 2.75
N ASP A 68 -27.65 -3.64 2.65
CA ASP A 68 -27.78 -2.18 2.80
C ASP A 68 -27.42 -1.72 4.20
N ASN A 69 -27.86 -2.45 5.23
CA ASN A 69 -27.51 -2.18 6.61
C ASN A 69 -26.02 -2.39 6.87
N LEU A 70 -25.44 -3.45 6.30
CA LEU A 70 -24.00 -3.73 6.40
C LEU A 70 -23.18 -2.62 5.73
N ILE A 71 -23.56 -2.19 4.53
CA ILE A 71 -22.87 -1.11 3.80
C ILE A 71 -22.94 0.20 4.58
N ALA A 72 -24.10 0.55 5.13
CA ALA A 72 -24.28 1.76 5.94
C ALA A 72 -23.36 1.76 7.18
N ASP A 73 -23.29 0.62 7.90
CA ASP A 73 -22.42 0.49 9.08
C ASP A 73 -20.92 0.51 8.69
N LEU A 74 -20.54 -0.17 7.62
CA LEU A 74 -19.17 -0.12 7.10
C LEU A 74 -18.78 1.29 6.65
N THR A 75 -19.66 2.01 5.97
CA THR A 75 -19.45 3.40 5.56
C THR A 75 -19.23 4.30 6.77
N TYR A 76 -20.10 4.20 7.78
CA TYR A 76 -19.94 4.94 9.03
C TYR A 76 -18.58 4.63 9.69
N LYS A 77 -18.21 3.35 9.81
CA LYS A 77 -16.93 2.94 10.40
C LYS A 77 -15.72 3.35 9.58
N CYS A 78 -15.84 3.39 8.27
CA CYS A 78 -14.79 3.87 7.38
C CYS A 78 -14.47 5.36 7.62
N CYS A 79 -15.51 6.18 7.89
CA CYS A 79 -15.36 7.61 8.13
C CYS A 79 -14.92 7.95 9.56
N HIS A 80 -15.51 7.27 10.56
CA HIS A 80 -15.40 7.65 11.98
C HIS A 80 -14.53 6.70 12.81
N GLY A 81 -14.12 5.55 12.25
CA GLY A 81 -13.38 4.54 13.00
C GLY A 81 -14.26 3.78 13.99
N PHE A 82 -13.61 3.12 14.95
CA PHE A 82 -14.26 2.30 15.97
C PHE A 82 -14.28 2.95 17.36
N LYS A 83 -13.67 4.12 17.49
CA LYS A 83 -13.64 4.91 18.74
C LYS A 83 -13.79 6.38 18.40
N GLU A 84 -14.62 7.09 19.13
CA GLU A 84 -14.96 8.50 18.90
C GLU A 84 -13.76 9.46 18.88
N TYR A 85 -12.69 9.12 19.61
CA TYR A 85 -11.49 9.95 19.69
C TYR A 85 -10.43 9.64 18.62
N TRP A 86 -10.71 8.75 17.66
CA TRP A 86 -9.77 8.43 16.60
C TRP A 86 -9.86 9.42 15.44
N ASN A 87 -8.80 10.16 15.21
CA ASN A 87 -8.60 10.86 13.95
C ASN A 87 -8.11 9.86 12.89
N PHE A 88 -9.01 8.97 12.47
CA PHE A 88 -8.69 7.79 11.67
C PHE A 88 -7.98 8.12 10.36
N ASN A 89 -8.45 9.15 9.64
CA ASN A 89 -7.78 9.62 8.42
C ASN A 89 -6.49 10.37 8.72
N GLY A 90 -6.51 11.27 9.71
CA GLY A 90 -5.34 12.07 10.07
C GLY A 90 -4.19 11.25 10.61
N ASP A 91 -4.47 10.21 11.40
CA ASP A 91 -3.44 9.31 11.94
C ASP A 91 -2.83 8.46 10.81
N CYS A 92 -3.66 7.96 9.89
CA CYS A 92 -3.20 7.24 8.72
C CYS A 92 -2.32 8.13 7.83
N LEU A 93 -2.76 9.35 7.55
CA LEU A 93 -2.00 10.30 6.74
C LEU A 93 -0.65 10.64 7.38
N ARG A 94 -0.64 10.88 8.70
CA ARG A 94 0.58 11.18 9.46
C ARG A 94 1.61 10.05 9.36
N TYR A 95 1.17 8.79 9.28
CA TYR A 95 2.06 7.67 9.06
C TYR A 95 2.84 7.79 7.75
N PHE A 96 2.16 8.12 6.65
CA PHE A 96 2.78 8.19 5.32
C PHE A 96 3.57 9.47 5.05
N THR A 97 3.31 10.54 5.81
CA THR A 97 4.10 11.78 5.73
C THR A 97 5.35 11.74 6.61
N ALA A 98 5.40 10.83 7.59
CA ALA A 98 6.53 10.67 8.49
C ALA A 98 7.61 9.74 7.89
N ASN A 99 8.82 9.80 8.47
CA ASN A 99 9.94 8.94 8.13
C ASN A 99 9.81 7.57 8.82
N LYS A 100 8.91 6.69 8.34
CA LYS A 100 8.60 5.42 8.98
C LYS A 100 8.71 4.23 8.04
N TYR A 101 9.52 3.26 8.44
CA TYR A 101 9.76 2.00 7.72
C TYR A 101 9.21 0.79 8.50
N HIS A 102 8.06 0.97 9.16
CA HIS A 102 7.35 -0.12 9.80
C HIS A 102 6.35 -0.76 8.82
N TYR A 103 5.87 -1.96 9.13
CA TYR A 103 4.84 -2.65 8.32
C TYR A 103 5.26 -2.89 6.86
N ARG A 104 6.41 -3.56 6.65
CA ARG A 104 7.00 -3.80 5.31
C ARG A 104 6.06 -4.50 4.32
N ARG A 105 5.21 -5.42 4.79
CA ARG A 105 4.21 -6.09 3.93
C ARG A 105 3.18 -5.11 3.43
N GLU A 106 2.67 -4.31 4.33
CA GLU A 106 1.62 -3.33 4.09
C GLU A 106 2.14 -2.20 3.18
N LEU A 107 3.40 -1.78 3.33
CA LEU A 107 4.04 -0.83 2.42
C LEU A 107 4.20 -1.41 1.01
N ARG A 108 4.52 -2.70 0.86
CA ARG A 108 4.50 -3.36 -0.46
C ARG A 108 3.11 -3.29 -1.09
N TYR A 109 2.06 -3.51 -0.30
CA TYR A 109 0.70 -3.40 -0.79
C TYR A 109 0.38 -1.99 -1.32
N VAL A 110 0.77 -0.95 -0.59
CA VAL A 110 0.61 0.45 -1.04
C VAL A 110 1.32 0.69 -2.37
N LEU A 111 2.59 0.30 -2.47
CA LEU A 111 3.38 0.49 -3.68
C LEU A 111 2.84 -0.33 -4.86
N TYR A 112 2.34 -1.53 -4.63
CA TYR A 112 1.65 -2.32 -5.65
C TYR A 112 0.36 -1.63 -6.14
N LYS A 113 -0.46 -1.12 -5.23
CA LYS A 113 -1.68 -0.38 -5.60
C LYS A 113 -1.34 0.93 -6.31
N TYR A 114 -0.26 1.60 -5.93
CA TYR A 114 0.25 2.78 -6.61
C TYR A 114 0.70 2.47 -8.05
N GLU A 115 1.40 1.35 -8.26
CA GLU A 115 1.73 0.86 -9.61
C GLU A 115 0.46 0.68 -10.46
N ASN A 116 -0.56 0.02 -9.93
CA ASN A 116 -1.83 -0.17 -10.64
C ASN A 116 -2.57 1.14 -10.93
N TYR A 117 -2.49 2.11 -10.02
CA TYR A 117 -3.01 3.46 -10.25
C TYR A 117 -2.30 4.16 -11.40
N LEU A 118 -0.98 4.08 -11.47
CA LEU A 118 -0.20 4.66 -12.57
C LEU A 118 -0.52 3.96 -13.91
N ARG A 119 -0.66 2.63 -13.91
CA ARG A 119 -1.08 1.86 -15.09
C ARG A 119 -2.46 2.27 -15.57
N ALA A 120 -3.43 2.41 -14.67
CA ALA A 120 -4.78 2.87 -15.01
C ALA A 120 -4.76 4.26 -15.64
N LYS A 121 -3.99 5.20 -15.08
CA LYS A 121 -3.79 6.54 -15.67
C LYS A 121 -3.17 6.49 -17.08
N ALA A 122 -2.24 5.57 -17.29
CA ALA A 122 -1.62 5.33 -18.58
C ALA A 122 -2.45 4.44 -19.54
N ARG A 123 -3.67 4.05 -19.16
CA ARG A 123 -4.55 3.13 -19.90
C ARG A 123 -3.89 1.80 -20.24
N GLN A 124 -3.10 1.28 -19.30
CA GLN A 124 -2.42 0.00 -19.42
C GLN A 124 -3.10 -1.08 -18.58
N PRO A 125 -2.96 -2.35 -18.96
CA PRO A 125 -3.47 -3.47 -18.15
C PRO A 125 -2.94 -3.40 -16.71
N LEU A 126 -3.83 -3.64 -15.74
CA LEU A 126 -3.44 -3.75 -14.34
C LEU A 126 -2.61 -5.03 -14.13
N LEU A 127 -1.77 -5.02 -13.12
CA LEU A 127 -1.09 -6.24 -12.68
C LEU A 127 -2.13 -7.28 -12.26
N SER A 128 -1.92 -8.52 -12.68
CA SER A 128 -2.82 -9.62 -12.36
C SER A 128 -2.79 -9.97 -10.85
N PRO A 129 -3.81 -10.70 -10.34
CA PRO A 129 -3.78 -11.22 -8.97
C PRO A 129 -2.57 -12.10 -8.67
N ASP A 130 -2.06 -12.84 -9.64
CA ASP A 130 -0.86 -13.67 -9.49
C ASP A 130 0.40 -12.82 -9.38
N GLU A 131 0.54 -11.78 -10.19
CA GLU A 131 1.62 -10.79 -10.06
C GLU A 131 1.52 -10.06 -8.72
N CYS A 132 0.31 -9.70 -8.26
CA CYS A 132 0.07 -9.19 -6.92
C CYS A 132 0.55 -10.17 -5.85
N THR A 133 0.19 -11.44 -5.97
CA THR A 133 0.59 -12.48 -5.02
C THR A 133 2.11 -12.63 -4.98
N ASN A 134 2.79 -12.53 -6.11
CA ASN A 134 4.24 -12.60 -6.20
C ASN A 134 4.93 -11.42 -5.49
N VAL A 135 4.29 -10.25 -5.42
CA VAL A 135 4.78 -9.11 -4.60
C VAL A 135 4.82 -9.46 -3.11
N PHE A 136 3.96 -10.38 -2.65
CA PHE A 136 3.82 -10.77 -1.23
C PHE A 136 4.46 -12.12 -0.87
N ARG A 137 4.80 -12.95 -1.87
CA ARG A 137 5.45 -14.25 -1.65
C ARG A 137 6.93 -14.09 -1.31
N ASP A 138 7.45 -15.15 -0.72
CA ASP A 138 8.79 -15.21 -0.14
C ASP A 138 9.92 -15.05 -1.19
N VAL A 139 10.86 -14.43 -0.78
CA VAL A 139 12.24 -14.01 -0.97
C VAL A 139 12.95 -14.34 -2.30
N SER A 140 12.70 -15.42 -2.99
CA SER A 140 13.53 -15.77 -4.17
C SER A 140 13.00 -15.31 -5.53
N VAL A 141 11.74 -14.89 -5.61
CA VAL A 141 11.06 -14.51 -6.87
C VAL A 141 10.25 -13.21 -6.74
N SER A 142 10.14 -12.65 -5.54
CA SER A 142 9.29 -11.50 -5.24
C SER A 142 10.05 -10.18 -5.29
N ASN A 143 9.34 -9.11 -5.65
CA ASN A 143 9.84 -7.77 -5.45
C ASN A 143 10.04 -7.49 -3.95
N THR A 144 11.24 -7.12 -3.58
CA THR A 144 11.61 -6.70 -2.23
C THR A 144 11.33 -5.21 -2.06
N LEU A 145 11.06 -4.80 -0.82
CA LEU A 145 11.00 -3.37 -0.51
C LEU A 145 12.45 -2.86 -0.38
N ASP A 146 12.81 -1.94 -1.26
CA ASP A 146 14.14 -1.38 -1.38
C ASP A 146 14.14 0.12 -1.12
N HIS A 147 15.25 0.65 -0.59
CA HIS A 147 15.51 2.08 -0.47
C HIS A 147 16.20 2.58 -1.74
N ILE A 148 15.62 3.52 -2.47
CA ILE A 148 16.22 4.10 -3.68
C ILE A 148 17.58 4.69 -3.34
N THR A 149 17.63 5.57 -2.34
CA THR A 149 18.89 5.98 -1.67
C THR A 149 19.14 5.01 -0.52
N PRO A 150 20.27 4.26 -0.52
CA PRO A 150 20.50 3.14 0.39
C PRO A 150 20.64 3.59 1.85
N GLN A 151 20.34 2.68 2.80
CA GLN A 151 20.41 2.96 4.24
C GLN A 151 21.86 3.18 4.74
N THR A 152 22.81 2.51 4.14
CA THR A 152 24.25 2.59 4.49
C THR A 152 25.04 2.85 3.21
N PRO A 153 25.10 4.10 2.72
CA PRO A 153 25.73 4.43 1.45
C PRO A 153 27.27 4.25 1.52
N ASP A 154 27.86 3.90 0.37
CA ASP A 154 29.30 3.83 0.18
C ASP A 154 29.92 5.10 -0.45
N PHE A 155 29.09 6.13 -0.70
CA PHE A 155 29.46 7.31 -1.48
C PHE A 155 29.26 8.65 -0.75
N VAL A 156 28.55 8.68 0.37
CA VAL A 156 28.27 9.89 1.16
C VAL A 156 27.94 9.52 2.60
N GLU A 157 28.23 10.40 3.54
CA GLU A 157 27.71 10.35 4.90
C GLU A 157 26.45 11.20 5.00
N TYR A 158 25.35 10.62 5.50
CA TYR A 158 24.09 11.34 5.64
C TYR A 158 24.12 12.23 6.89
N SER A 159 23.49 13.39 6.78
CA SER A 159 23.17 14.19 7.96
C SER A 159 22.15 13.48 8.85
N GLU A 160 22.19 13.84 10.15
CA GLU A 160 21.18 13.35 11.10
C GLU A 160 19.75 13.71 10.66
N GLU A 161 19.56 14.93 10.12
CA GLU A 161 18.30 15.38 9.56
C GLU A 161 17.82 14.48 8.42
N PHE A 162 18.68 14.13 7.46
CA PHE A 162 18.35 13.24 6.37
C PHE A 162 17.90 11.85 6.89
N CYS A 163 18.64 11.29 7.84
CA CYS A 163 18.33 10.00 8.44
C CYS A 163 16.95 10.02 9.15
N ASN A 164 16.65 11.12 9.84
CA ASN A 164 15.42 11.27 10.63
C ASN A 164 14.18 11.58 9.79
N GLU A 165 14.31 12.30 8.65
CA GLU A 165 13.18 12.82 7.90
C GLU A 165 12.94 12.12 6.56
N TYR A 166 13.99 11.64 5.90
CA TYR A 166 13.90 11.22 4.50
C TYR A 166 14.26 9.74 4.25
N LEU A 167 15.23 9.20 4.97
CA LEU A 167 15.80 7.88 4.65
C LEU A 167 14.75 6.77 4.56
N ASN A 168 13.84 6.71 5.53
CA ASN A 168 12.76 5.71 5.61
C ASN A 168 11.40 6.23 5.12
N ASN A 169 11.39 7.35 4.43
CA ASN A 169 10.17 7.94 3.88
C ASN A 169 9.65 7.11 2.69
N ILE A 170 8.34 7.01 2.52
CA ILE A 170 7.73 6.23 1.42
C ILE A 170 8.20 6.72 0.04
N GLY A 171 8.56 8.00 -0.09
CA GLY A 171 9.15 8.55 -1.30
C GLY A 171 10.51 7.94 -1.65
N ASN A 172 11.24 7.42 -0.66
CA ASN A 172 12.52 6.71 -0.86
C ASN A 172 12.36 5.20 -1.03
N LEU A 173 11.14 4.66 -1.02
CA LEU A 173 10.90 3.22 -1.07
C LEU A 173 10.38 2.78 -2.44
N SER A 174 10.86 1.66 -2.94
CA SER A 174 10.44 1.05 -4.20
C SER A 174 10.30 -0.46 -4.07
N LEU A 175 9.52 -1.07 -4.96
CA LEU A 175 9.53 -2.51 -5.16
C LEU A 175 10.61 -2.85 -6.18
N LEU A 176 11.63 -3.58 -5.77
CA LEU A 176 12.71 -4.00 -6.65
C LEU A 176 12.86 -5.52 -6.58
N THR A 177 13.23 -6.16 -7.72
CA THR A 177 13.48 -7.61 -7.69
C THR A 177 14.62 -7.92 -6.73
N TRP A 178 14.58 -9.11 -6.12
CA TRP A 178 15.64 -9.52 -5.20
C TRP A 178 17.03 -9.46 -5.84
N GLY A 179 17.15 -9.87 -7.10
CA GLY A 179 18.41 -9.82 -7.85
C GLY A 179 18.94 -8.40 -8.02
N ASN A 180 18.08 -7.47 -8.46
CA ASN A 180 18.46 -6.06 -8.61
C ASN A 180 18.78 -5.41 -7.28
N ASN A 181 17.97 -5.67 -6.23
CA ASN A 181 18.26 -5.14 -4.89
C ASN A 181 19.60 -5.64 -4.35
N SER A 182 19.88 -6.94 -4.51
CA SER A 182 21.18 -7.52 -4.11
C SER A 182 22.35 -6.97 -4.93
N ALA A 183 22.17 -6.68 -6.21
CA ALA A 183 23.18 -6.11 -7.08
C ALA A 183 23.40 -4.62 -6.83
N LYS A 184 22.35 -3.88 -6.52
CA LYS A 184 22.38 -2.45 -6.19
C LYS A 184 23.23 -2.15 -4.96
N LYS A 185 23.12 -2.99 -3.91
CA LYS A 185 23.85 -2.81 -2.64
C LYS A 185 23.69 -1.39 -2.08
N ASN A 186 24.81 -0.77 -1.73
CA ASN A 186 24.90 0.56 -1.11
C ASN A 186 25.32 1.65 -2.10
N HIS A 187 25.28 1.36 -3.41
CA HIS A 187 25.79 2.26 -4.44
C HIS A 187 24.88 3.49 -4.62
N ASN A 188 25.51 4.56 -5.12
CA ASN A 188 24.80 5.79 -5.47
C ASN A 188 23.65 5.49 -6.46
N PRO A 189 22.42 5.92 -6.17
CA PRO A 189 21.30 5.73 -7.08
C PRO A 189 21.49 6.37 -8.46
N ALA A 190 22.34 7.39 -8.57
CA ALA A 190 22.66 8.05 -9.84
C ALA A 190 23.70 7.32 -10.70
N ASN A 191 24.30 6.22 -10.21
CA ASN A 191 25.19 5.40 -11.03
C ASN A 191 24.39 4.74 -12.17
N ASP A 192 24.94 4.80 -13.37
CA ASP A 192 24.22 4.31 -14.58
C ASP A 192 23.76 2.85 -14.43
N GLY A 193 24.55 1.97 -13.84
CA GLY A 193 24.15 0.59 -13.55
C GLY A 193 22.96 0.48 -12.60
N VAL A 194 22.85 1.36 -11.60
CA VAL A 194 21.71 1.41 -10.67
C VAL A 194 20.49 2.02 -11.34
N VAL A 195 20.68 3.08 -12.13
CA VAL A 195 19.61 3.74 -12.90
C VAL A 195 18.92 2.72 -13.81
N GLU A 196 19.70 1.91 -14.54
CA GLU A 196 19.16 0.90 -15.46
C GLU A 196 18.34 -0.21 -14.76
N MET A 197 18.52 -0.44 -13.46
CA MET A 197 17.67 -1.37 -12.70
C MET A 197 16.21 -0.90 -12.58
N TYR A 198 15.96 0.42 -12.74
CA TYR A 198 14.62 1.02 -12.78
C TYR A 198 14.07 1.13 -14.21
N ASN A 199 14.84 0.81 -15.25
CA ASN A 199 14.37 0.68 -16.63
C ASN A 199 13.57 -0.63 -16.79
N SER A 200 12.33 -0.62 -16.38
CA SER A 200 11.48 -1.81 -16.29
C SER A 200 10.06 -1.57 -16.82
N ILE A 201 9.25 -2.61 -16.80
CA ILE A 201 7.83 -2.54 -17.18
C ILE A 201 6.95 -1.84 -16.15
N PHE A 202 7.46 -1.60 -14.92
CA PHE A 202 6.70 -0.92 -13.87
C PHE A 202 6.68 0.59 -14.07
N TYR A 203 5.51 1.18 -14.01
CA TYR A 203 5.31 2.63 -14.15
C TYR A 203 5.89 3.42 -12.97
N SER A 204 5.83 2.85 -11.77
CA SER A 204 6.48 3.41 -10.58
C SER A 204 8.02 3.43 -10.70
N HIS A 205 8.60 2.49 -11.46
CA HIS A 205 10.02 2.49 -11.79
C HIS A 205 10.35 3.54 -12.85
N LYS A 206 9.47 3.75 -13.84
CA LYS A 206 9.68 4.80 -14.87
C LYS A 206 9.81 6.19 -14.25
N GLU A 207 8.99 6.51 -13.24
CA GLU A 207 9.12 7.76 -12.50
C GLU A 207 10.53 7.92 -11.89
N ILE A 208 11.05 6.86 -11.27
CA ILE A 208 12.39 6.86 -10.65
C ILE A 208 13.47 6.98 -11.74
N TYR A 209 13.36 6.16 -12.79
CA TYR A 209 14.30 6.14 -13.92
C TYR A 209 14.43 7.51 -14.59
N GLU A 210 13.31 8.14 -14.95
CA GLU A 210 13.28 9.44 -15.60
C GLU A 210 13.89 10.53 -14.70
N THR A 211 13.55 10.53 -13.41
CA THR A 211 14.11 11.47 -12.44
C THR A 211 15.63 11.28 -12.31
N LEU A 212 16.10 10.04 -12.17
CA LEU A 212 17.55 9.76 -12.06
C LEU A 212 18.30 10.10 -13.35
N LYS A 213 17.70 9.87 -14.53
CA LYS A 213 18.31 10.25 -15.82
C LYS A 213 18.45 11.76 -15.98
N SER A 214 17.41 12.53 -15.61
CA SER A 214 17.37 13.99 -15.77
C SER A 214 18.17 14.73 -14.70
N GLU A 215 18.00 14.34 -13.42
CA GLU A 215 18.53 15.11 -12.30
C GLU A 215 19.85 14.56 -11.74
N LYS A 216 20.20 13.30 -12.07
CA LYS A 216 21.42 12.63 -11.60
C LYS A 216 21.58 12.61 -10.07
N LYS A 217 20.47 12.60 -9.33
CA LYS A 217 20.41 12.59 -7.87
C LYS A 217 19.11 12.03 -7.35
N TRP A 218 19.11 11.55 -6.10
CA TRP A 218 17.92 11.16 -5.35
C TRP A 218 18.12 11.60 -3.91
N ASN A 219 17.70 12.82 -3.60
CA ASN A 219 17.87 13.46 -2.31
C ASN A 219 16.51 13.89 -1.71
N GLU A 220 16.52 14.78 -0.75
CA GLU A 220 15.35 15.27 -0.01
C GLU A 220 14.23 15.78 -0.93
N ILE A 221 14.60 16.45 -2.03
CA ILE A 221 13.66 17.05 -2.99
C ILE A 221 12.90 15.92 -3.71
N GLN A 222 13.62 15.00 -4.36
CA GLN A 222 13.02 13.91 -5.13
C GLN A 222 12.21 12.95 -4.23
N ILE A 223 12.69 12.71 -3.00
CA ILE A 223 12.00 11.91 -1.99
C ILE A 223 10.67 12.59 -1.60
N SER A 224 10.71 13.90 -1.32
CA SER A 224 9.51 14.65 -0.94
C SER A 224 8.47 14.74 -2.05
N GLU A 225 8.89 15.03 -3.27
CA GLU A 225 7.99 15.08 -4.44
C GLU A 225 7.32 13.75 -4.71
N ARG A 226 8.08 12.65 -4.65
CA ARG A 226 7.51 11.32 -4.83
C ARG A 226 6.60 10.90 -3.68
N ARG A 227 6.98 11.21 -2.42
CA ARG A 227 6.11 11.04 -1.26
C ARG A 227 4.77 11.73 -1.47
N ASP A 228 4.78 12.98 -1.90
CA ASP A 228 3.57 13.77 -2.03
C ASP A 228 2.64 13.21 -3.12
N ARG A 229 3.20 12.68 -4.24
CA ARG A 229 2.42 11.95 -5.25
C ARG A 229 1.78 10.67 -4.68
N ILE A 230 2.54 9.88 -3.92
CA ILE A 230 2.02 8.65 -3.30
C ILE A 230 0.97 8.99 -2.22
N VAL A 231 1.18 10.02 -1.43
CA VAL A 231 0.24 10.49 -0.41
C VAL A 231 -1.07 11.00 -1.04
N ALA A 232 -0.99 11.72 -2.15
CA ALA A 232 -2.19 12.13 -2.90
C ALA A 232 -2.98 10.89 -3.36
N PHE A 233 -2.31 9.91 -3.96
CA PHE A 233 -2.92 8.63 -4.31
C PHE A 233 -3.58 7.93 -3.10
N ILE A 234 -2.92 7.92 -1.93
CA ILE A 234 -3.46 7.31 -0.70
C ILE A 234 -4.74 8.03 -0.25
N LYS A 235 -4.75 9.36 -0.30
CA LYS A 235 -5.94 10.16 0.03
C LYS A 235 -7.11 9.76 -0.86
N ASP A 236 -6.94 9.83 -2.15
CA ASP A 236 -7.98 9.54 -3.14
C ASP A 236 -8.56 8.13 -3.01
N ASN A 237 -7.75 7.15 -2.65
CA ASN A 237 -8.16 5.74 -2.66
C ASN A 237 -8.72 5.24 -1.32
N TRP A 238 -8.20 5.73 -0.20
CA TRP A 238 -8.53 5.16 1.11
C TRP A 238 -8.99 6.16 2.15
N LEU A 239 -8.71 7.46 2.00
CA LEU A 239 -9.04 8.44 3.04
C LEU A 239 -10.27 9.29 2.72
N ASP A 240 -10.59 9.49 1.45
CA ASP A 240 -11.77 10.21 0.97
C ASP A 240 -12.98 9.23 0.72
#